data_86f3d466fcedbc53b10869f6fec9b284
#
_entry.id   86f3d466fcedbc53b10869f6fec9b284
#
_cell.length_a   1.000
_cell.length_b   1.000
_cell.length_c   1.000
_cell.angle_alpha   90.00
_cell.angle_beta   90.00
_cell.angle_gamma   90.00
#
_symmetry.space_group_name_H-M   'P 1'
#
loop_
_entity.id
_entity.type
_entity.pdbx_description
1 polymer ?
#
loop_
_entity_poly.entity_id
_entity_poly.type
_entity_poly.pdbx_seq_one_letter_code
_entity_poly.pdbx_strand_id
1 'polypeptide(L)'
;MIEELKTFIAVVEYKNFTKAAEAINLSQPSVSLHIKHLEEYFNTTLIQRSIKQKNINITQSGYLLYERAKQIIKLLNDTKNDLLDYGNVVKGQLHIGASFTIGEYFLPAFLGHFAKAYPDLELEVTIENTHNICEKVKNFQVDLALVEGTVPSSSFVTDNFYTDKMKVAVPYNHDLVNKKLSIEELQNQTWISREVGSGTREYLNLFLSTNNINAKNIIVFGSNYSVKEAVKNNLGITFISSLVIENSLKNKEISILETSQNYTRQFSYIMQKGIIPSKGTLVFIDMLKNYIKNIGD
;
A
#
# COMPACT_ATOMS: atom_id res chain seq x y z
N MET A 1 -15.46 -16.92 -22.28
CA MET A 1 -14.30 -15.98 -22.31
C MET A 1 -14.05 -15.33 -20.93
N ILE A 2 -14.98 -14.61 -20.31
CA ILE A 2 -14.73 -13.93 -19.00
C ILE A 2 -14.42 -14.93 -17.89
N GLU A 3 -15.18 -16.00 -17.77
CA GLU A 3 -14.94 -17.06 -16.78
C GLU A 3 -13.63 -17.80 -17.01
N GLU A 4 -13.24 -17.98 -18.27
CA GLU A 4 -11.94 -18.55 -18.62
C GLU A 4 -10.78 -17.63 -18.23
N LEU A 5 -10.93 -16.29 -18.41
CA LEU A 5 -9.95 -15.33 -17.95
C LEU A 5 -9.81 -15.32 -16.42
N LYS A 6 -10.92 -15.37 -15.67
CA LYS A 6 -10.90 -15.51 -14.21
C LYS A 6 -10.20 -16.80 -13.77
N THR A 7 -10.51 -17.90 -14.45
CA THR A 7 -9.88 -19.20 -14.21
C THR A 7 -8.38 -19.13 -14.44
N PHE A 8 -7.95 -18.49 -15.53
CA PHE A 8 -6.54 -18.33 -15.86
C PHE A 8 -5.79 -17.49 -14.81
N ILE A 9 -6.39 -16.38 -14.36
CA ILE A 9 -5.85 -15.56 -13.28
C ILE A 9 -5.61 -16.43 -12.03
N ALA A 10 -6.60 -17.18 -11.60
CA ALA A 10 -6.47 -18.08 -10.44
C ALA A 10 -5.34 -19.11 -10.62
N VAL A 11 -5.21 -19.72 -11.81
CA VAL A 11 -4.14 -20.69 -12.08
C VAL A 11 -2.76 -20.05 -12.00
N VAL A 12 -2.59 -18.83 -12.48
CA VAL A 12 -1.32 -18.10 -12.40
C VAL A 12 -0.96 -17.75 -10.95
N GLU A 13 -1.94 -17.30 -10.15
CA GLU A 13 -1.75 -16.90 -8.75
C GLU A 13 -1.43 -18.08 -7.83
N TYR A 14 -2.21 -19.15 -7.94
CA TYR A 14 -2.00 -20.35 -7.11
C TYR A 14 -0.88 -21.26 -7.62
N LYS A 15 -0.43 -21.09 -8.86
CA LYS A 15 0.55 -21.98 -9.54
C LYS A 15 0.21 -23.45 -9.41
N ASN A 16 -1.09 -23.77 -9.33
CA ASN A 16 -1.61 -25.11 -9.10
C ASN A 16 -3.06 -25.21 -9.58
N PHE A 17 -3.36 -26.14 -10.49
CA PHE A 17 -4.69 -26.33 -11.06
C PHE A 17 -5.75 -26.73 -10.02
N THR A 18 -5.39 -27.59 -9.07
CA THR A 18 -6.31 -28.06 -8.03
C THR A 18 -6.66 -26.94 -7.07
N LYS A 19 -5.66 -26.22 -6.56
CA LYS A 19 -5.88 -25.08 -5.67
C LYS A 19 -6.66 -23.96 -6.36
N ALA A 20 -6.36 -23.68 -7.63
CA ALA A 20 -7.11 -22.73 -8.42
C ALA A 20 -8.58 -23.16 -8.58
N ALA A 21 -8.84 -24.44 -8.86
CA ALA A 21 -10.18 -24.99 -8.98
C ALA A 21 -10.98 -24.84 -7.68
N GLU A 22 -10.38 -25.17 -6.55
CA GLU A 22 -10.97 -24.99 -5.21
C GLU A 22 -11.32 -23.52 -4.94
N ALA A 23 -10.38 -22.60 -5.24
CA ALA A 23 -10.56 -21.16 -4.98
C ALA A 23 -11.71 -20.52 -5.78
N ILE A 24 -12.01 -21.05 -6.98
CA ILE A 24 -13.07 -20.53 -7.86
C ILE A 24 -14.30 -21.44 -7.96
N ASN A 25 -14.41 -22.45 -7.08
CA ASN A 25 -15.51 -23.40 -7.01
C ASN A 25 -15.78 -24.14 -8.34
N LEU A 26 -14.72 -24.54 -9.03
CA LEU A 26 -14.78 -25.35 -10.26
C LEU A 26 -14.11 -26.73 -10.06
N SER A 27 -14.38 -27.66 -10.97
CA SER A 27 -13.64 -28.91 -11.05
C SER A 27 -12.27 -28.68 -11.73
N GLN A 28 -11.23 -29.43 -11.35
CA GLN A 28 -9.92 -29.36 -11.99
C GLN A 28 -9.99 -29.66 -13.50
N PRO A 29 -10.80 -30.62 -14.02
CA PRO A 29 -11.02 -30.78 -15.45
C PRO A 29 -11.59 -29.54 -16.14
N SER A 30 -12.55 -28.84 -15.51
CA SER A 30 -13.11 -27.60 -16.04
C SER A 30 -12.04 -26.49 -16.12
N VAL A 31 -11.20 -26.35 -15.10
CA VAL A 31 -10.07 -25.42 -15.12
C VAL A 31 -9.12 -25.73 -16.27
N SER A 32 -8.79 -27.04 -16.48
CA SER A 32 -7.92 -27.44 -17.59
C SER A 32 -8.54 -27.15 -18.96
N LEU A 33 -9.85 -27.32 -19.10
CA LEU A 33 -10.59 -27.01 -20.32
C LEU A 33 -10.60 -25.49 -20.61
N HIS A 34 -10.82 -24.66 -19.59
CA HIS A 34 -10.78 -23.20 -19.72
C HIS A 34 -9.41 -22.71 -20.19
N ILE A 35 -8.31 -23.27 -19.65
CA ILE A 35 -6.97 -22.93 -20.09
C ILE A 35 -6.76 -23.32 -21.55
N LYS A 36 -7.17 -24.54 -21.93
CA LYS A 36 -7.06 -25.00 -23.30
C LYS A 36 -7.81 -24.10 -24.28
N HIS A 37 -9.06 -23.69 -23.96
CA HIS A 37 -9.84 -22.76 -24.78
C HIS A 37 -9.13 -21.41 -24.96
N LEU A 38 -8.51 -20.87 -23.89
CA LEU A 38 -7.74 -19.64 -24.00
C LEU A 38 -6.49 -19.81 -24.90
N GLU A 39 -5.77 -20.92 -24.77
CA GLU A 39 -4.60 -21.23 -25.60
C GLU A 39 -5.00 -21.38 -27.08
N GLU A 40 -6.13 -22.01 -27.36
CA GLU A 40 -6.70 -22.13 -28.70
C GLU A 40 -7.15 -20.75 -29.23
N TYR A 41 -7.87 -19.96 -28.43
CA TYR A 41 -8.36 -18.64 -28.85
C TYR A 41 -7.23 -17.66 -29.18
N PHE A 42 -6.17 -17.63 -28.35
CA PHE A 42 -5.00 -16.76 -28.56
C PHE A 42 -3.92 -17.39 -29.44
N ASN A 43 -4.13 -18.63 -29.88
CA ASN A 43 -3.19 -19.43 -30.68
C ASN A 43 -1.77 -19.41 -30.07
N THR A 44 -1.66 -19.60 -28.75
CA THR A 44 -0.38 -19.57 -28.04
C THR A 44 -0.43 -20.44 -26.78
N THR A 45 0.72 -21.00 -26.40
CA THR A 45 0.85 -21.71 -25.13
C THR A 45 1.00 -20.71 -23.97
N LEU A 46 0.10 -20.76 -23.02
CA LEU A 46 0.09 -19.89 -21.83
C LEU A 46 0.75 -20.58 -20.64
N ILE A 47 0.62 -21.91 -20.55
CA ILE A 47 1.10 -22.72 -19.43
C ILE A 47 1.86 -23.93 -19.95
N GLN A 48 3.12 -24.09 -19.52
CA GLN A 48 3.89 -25.30 -19.75
C GLN A 48 3.74 -26.26 -18.57
N ARG A 49 3.28 -27.48 -18.85
CA ARG A 49 3.18 -28.56 -17.86
C ARG A 49 4.49 -29.36 -17.87
N SER A 50 5.19 -29.37 -16.75
CA SER A 50 6.33 -30.28 -16.60
C SER A 50 5.82 -31.68 -16.23
N ILE A 51 6.12 -32.66 -17.07
CA ILE A 51 5.76 -34.09 -16.84
C ILE A 51 6.48 -34.66 -15.62
N LYS A 52 7.64 -34.09 -15.25
CA LYS A 52 8.51 -34.60 -14.16
C LYS A 52 8.37 -33.86 -12.83
N GLN A 53 7.78 -32.68 -12.82
CA GLN A 53 7.56 -31.88 -11.61
C GLN A 53 6.09 -31.43 -11.55
N LYS A 54 5.45 -31.56 -10.39
CA LYS A 54 4.09 -31.04 -10.15
C LYS A 54 3.97 -29.51 -10.27
N ASN A 55 4.97 -28.85 -10.81
CA ASN A 55 5.06 -27.40 -10.94
C ASN A 55 4.57 -26.94 -12.32
N ILE A 56 3.81 -25.87 -12.31
CA ILE A 56 3.32 -25.17 -13.49
C ILE A 56 4.30 -24.03 -13.82
N ASN A 57 4.75 -23.97 -15.07
CA ASN A 57 5.52 -22.84 -15.57
C ASN A 57 4.63 -21.96 -16.45
N ILE A 58 4.46 -20.72 -16.09
CA ILE A 58 3.75 -19.72 -16.89
C ILE A 58 4.70 -19.22 -17.98
N THR A 59 4.25 -19.18 -19.22
CA THR A 59 5.04 -18.65 -20.34
C THR A 59 5.09 -17.11 -20.31
N GLN A 60 5.95 -16.51 -21.11
CA GLN A 60 5.97 -15.07 -21.30
C GLN A 60 4.62 -14.54 -21.83
N SER A 61 4.01 -15.26 -22.81
CA SER A 61 2.65 -14.98 -23.29
C SER A 61 1.60 -15.13 -22.18
N GLY A 62 1.79 -16.11 -21.29
CA GLY A 62 0.93 -16.31 -20.12
C GLY A 62 0.99 -15.14 -19.16
N TYR A 63 2.17 -14.64 -18.83
CA TYR A 63 2.28 -13.45 -17.99
C TYR A 63 1.70 -12.21 -18.65
N LEU A 64 1.88 -12.01 -19.95
CA LEU A 64 1.26 -10.93 -20.70
C LEU A 64 -0.27 -11.02 -20.64
N LEU A 65 -0.83 -12.21 -20.91
CA LEU A 65 -2.28 -12.42 -20.82
C LEU A 65 -2.79 -12.21 -19.38
N TYR A 66 -2.06 -12.65 -18.37
CA TYR A 66 -2.43 -12.46 -16.96
C TYR A 66 -2.63 -10.98 -16.62
N GLU A 67 -1.67 -10.12 -17.00
CA GLU A 67 -1.80 -8.68 -16.80
C GLU A 67 -3.00 -8.09 -17.55
N ARG A 68 -3.20 -8.49 -18.81
CA ARG A 68 -4.34 -8.01 -19.61
C ARG A 68 -5.69 -8.55 -19.13
N ALA A 69 -5.74 -9.81 -18.70
CA ALA A 69 -6.96 -10.41 -18.16
C ALA A 69 -7.45 -9.66 -16.91
N LYS A 70 -6.55 -9.27 -16.00
CA LYS A 70 -6.91 -8.45 -14.84
C LYS A 70 -7.48 -7.09 -15.24
N GLN A 71 -6.87 -6.42 -16.23
CA GLN A 71 -7.39 -5.16 -16.76
C GLN A 71 -8.80 -5.32 -17.33
N ILE A 72 -9.04 -6.37 -18.11
CA ILE A 72 -10.36 -6.65 -18.73
C ILE A 72 -11.41 -6.91 -17.65
N ILE A 73 -11.10 -7.75 -16.65
CA ILE A 73 -12.04 -8.05 -15.56
C ILE A 73 -12.33 -6.80 -14.74
N LYS A 74 -11.31 -6.01 -14.41
CA LYS A 74 -11.50 -4.73 -13.71
C LYS A 74 -12.40 -3.78 -14.51
N LEU A 75 -12.08 -3.54 -15.79
CA LEU A 75 -12.87 -2.65 -16.65
C LEU A 75 -14.33 -3.08 -16.75
N LEU A 76 -14.58 -4.40 -16.82
CA LEU A 76 -15.95 -4.93 -16.84
C LEU A 76 -16.68 -4.63 -15.52
N ASN A 77 -16.02 -4.82 -14.38
CA ASN A 77 -16.60 -4.52 -13.07
C ASN A 77 -16.87 -3.02 -12.90
N ASP A 78 -15.91 -2.18 -13.28
CA ASP A 78 -16.05 -0.72 -13.24
C ASP A 78 -17.22 -0.25 -14.14
N THR A 79 -17.31 -0.78 -15.37
CA THR A 79 -18.44 -0.50 -16.28
C THR A 79 -19.78 -0.93 -15.68
N LYS A 80 -19.83 -2.09 -15.03
CA LYS A 80 -21.06 -2.54 -14.35
C LYS A 80 -21.47 -1.58 -13.24
N ASN A 81 -20.52 -1.10 -12.44
CA ASN A 81 -20.76 -0.12 -11.38
C ASN A 81 -21.22 1.22 -11.98
N ASP A 82 -20.53 1.73 -13.01
CA ASP A 82 -20.90 2.97 -13.68
C ASP A 82 -22.30 2.93 -14.31
N LEU A 83 -22.72 1.78 -14.84
CA LEU A 83 -24.09 1.58 -15.36
C LEU A 83 -25.16 1.54 -14.27
N LEU A 84 -24.82 1.07 -13.07
CA LEU A 84 -25.72 1.11 -11.90
C LEU A 84 -25.85 2.54 -11.37
N ASP A 85 -24.91 3.42 -11.65
CA ASP A 85 -24.86 4.84 -11.23
C ASP A 85 -25.67 5.80 -12.11
N TYR A 86 -26.56 5.30 -13.01
CA TYR A 86 -27.36 6.13 -13.94
C TYR A 86 -28.32 7.12 -13.25
N GLY A 87 -28.27 7.24 -11.90
CA GLY A 87 -29.19 8.04 -11.10
C GLY A 87 -28.56 9.05 -10.13
N ASN A 88 -27.40 9.63 -10.38
CA ASN A 88 -26.69 10.59 -9.48
C ASN A 88 -26.22 10.02 -8.12
N VAL A 89 -26.41 8.75 -7.84
CA VAL A 89 -25.97 8.10 -6.59
C VAL A 89 -24.73 7.28 -6.89
N VAL A 90 -23.63 7.56 -6.21
CA VAL A 90 -22.40 6.75 -6.32
C VAL A 90 -22.56 5.47 -5.53
N LYS A 91 -22.53 4.31 -6.22
CA LYS A 91 -22.72 2.98 -5.66
C LYS A 91 -21.61 2.02 -6.08
N GLY A 92 -21.61 0.81 -5.50
CA GLY A 92 -20.67 -0.25 -5.84
C GLY A 92 -19.58 -0.41 -4.80
N GLN A 93 -18.41 -0.89 -5.21
CA GLN A 93 -17.29 -1.16 -4.31
C GLN A 93 -16.11 -0.26 -4.65
N LEU A 94 -15.39 0.20 -3.62
CA LEU A 94 -14.14 0.95 -3.74
C LEU A 94 -13.08 0.29 -2.88
N HIS A 95 -12.06 -0.27 -3.53
CA HIS A 95 -10.94 -0.93 -2.87
C HIS A 95 -9.77 0.06 -2.74
N ILE A 96 -9.43 0.40 -1.51
CA ILE A 96 -8.44 1.41 -1.17
C ILE A 96 -7.21 0.73 -0.59
N GLY A 97 -6.03 0.97 -1.19
CA GLY A 97 -4.76 0.63 -0.58
C GLY A 97 -4.24 1.78 0.29
N ALA A 98 -3.58 1.48 1.39
CA ALA A 98 -2.90 2.51 2.17
C ALA A 98 -1.61 1.97 2.79
N SER A 99 -0.56 2.79 2.81
CA SER A 99 0.62 2.51 3.60
C SER A 99 0.29 2.65 5.10
N PHE A 100 1.09 2.02 5.97
CA PHE A 100 0.78 1.93 7.41
C PHE A 100 0.54 3.27 8.08
N THR A 101 1.37 4.28 7.81
CA THR A 101 1.18 5.60 8.44
C THR A 101 -0.15 6.22 8.05
N ILE A 102 -0.47 6.19 6.77
CA ILE A 102 -1.70 6.78 6.24
C ILE A 102 -2.91 5.95 6.67
N GLY A 103 -2.83 4.63 6.50
CA GLY A 103 -3.95 3.72 6.78
C GLY A 103 -4.37 3.66 8.25
N GLU A 104 -3.41 3.78 9.18
CA GLU A 104 -3.69 3.69 10.62
C GLU A 104 -3.97 5.05 11.27
N TYR A 105 -3.35 6.14 10.80
CA TYR A 105 -3.34 7.41 11.53
C TYR A 105 -4.02 8.57 10.80
N PHE A 106 -4.23 8.48 9.50
CA PHE A 106 -4.86 9.54 8.71
C PHE A 106 -6.20 9.09 8.11
N LEU A 107 -6.21 7.96 7.40
CA LEU A 107 -7.34 7.50 6.60
C LEU A 107 -8.64 7.27 7.40
N PRO A 108 -8.64 6.71 8.63
CA PRO A 108 -9.87 6.44 9.37
C PRO A 108 -10.70 7.71 9.65
N ALA A 109 -10.05 8.84 9.98
CA ALA A 109 -10.74 10.09 10.20
C ALA A 109 -11.40 10.62 8.92
N PHE A 110 -10.68 10.56 7.79
CA PHE A 110 -11.23 10.92 6.49
C PHE A 110 -12.40 10.02 6.08
N LEU A 111 -12.25 8.69 6.22
CA LEU A 111 -13.29 7.73 5.87
C LEU A 111 -14.57 7.91 6.70
N GLY A 112 -14.47 8.37 7.95
CA GLY A 112 -15.62 8.71 8.74
C GLY A 112 -16.48 9.83 8.15
N HIS A 113 -15.88 10.76 7.40
CA HIS A 113 -16.59 11.80 6.64
C HIS A 113 -17.05 11.27 5.28
N PHE A 114 -16.19 10.53 4.58
CA PHE A 114 -16.47 10.00 3.25
C PHE A 114 -17.65 9.04 3.23
N ALA A 115 -17.70 8.07 4.14
CA ALA A 115 -18.78 7.10 4.23
C ALA A 115 -20.15 7.73 4.55
N LYS A 116 -20.17 8.85 5.26
CA LYS A 116 -21.43 9.61 5.48
C LYS A 116 -21.93 10.31 4.22
N ALA A 117 -21.01 10.79 3.38
CA ALA A 117 -21.35 11.45 2.14
C ALA A 117 -21.77 10.45 1.03
N TYR A 118 -21.23 9.23 1.07
CA TYR A 118 -21.47 8.17 0.08
C TYR A 118 -21.86 6.85 0.75
N PRO A 119 -23.05 6.78 1.38
CA PRO A 119 -23.46 5.61 2.19
C PRO A 119 -23.73 4.34 1.37
N ASP A 120 -23.97 4.48 0.07
CA ASP A 120 -24.24 3.36 -0.85
C ASP A 120 -22.95 2.80 -1.49
N LEU A 121 -21.76 3.34 -1.15
CA LEU A 121 -20.47 2.87 -1.62
C LEU A 121 -19.84 1.94 -0.58
N GLU A 122 -19.65 0.69 -0.93
CA GLU A 122 -18.98 -0.30 -0.10
C GLU A 122 -17.46 -0.06 -0.12
N LEU A 123 -16.85 0.13 1.05
CA LEU A 123 -15.43 0.46 1.18
C LEU A 123 -14.65 -0.75 1.68
N GLU A 124 -13.60 -1.12 0.97
CA GLU A 124 -12.64 -2.10 1.43
C GLU A 124 -11.25 -1.44 1.51
N VAL A 125 -10.59 -1.58 2.67
CA VAL A 125 -9.27 -0.96 2.91
C VAL A 125 -8.22 -2.03 3.19
N THR A 126 -7.16 -2.02 2.39
CA THR A 126 -5.98 -2.86 2.61
C THR A 126 -4.83 -2.00 3.10
N ILE A 127 -4.23 -2.36 4.26
CA ILE A 127 -3.10 -1.65 4.85
C ILE A 127 -1.88 -2.55 4.84
N GLU A 128 -0.82 -2.13 4.13
CA GLU A 128 0.48 -2.82 4.06
C GLU A 128 1.60 -1.78 3.93
N ASN A 129 2.86 -2.21 3.73
CA ASN A 129 3.92 -1.25 3.42
C ASN A 129 3.79 -0.71 1.99
N THR A 130 4.47 0.39 1.71
CA THR A 130 4.39 1.11 0.43
C THR A 130 4.67 0.20 -0.77
N HIS A 131 5.70 -0.65 -0.68
CA HIS A 131 6.05 -1.58 -1.77
C HIS A 131 4.89 -2.54 -2.10
N ASN A 132 4.34 -3.20 -1.09
CA ASN A 132 3.25 -4.16 -1.27
C ASN A 132 1.98 -3.48 -1.80
N ILE A 133 1.68 -2.28 -1.31
CA ILE A 133 0.54 -1.49 -1.81
C ILE A 133 0.75 -1.11 -3.27
N CYS A 134 1.94 -0.68 -3.69
CA CYS A 134 2.25 -0.42 -5.10
C CYS A 134 2.03 -1.66 -5.97
N GLU A 135 2.45 -2.85 -5.51
CA GLU A 135 2.19 -4.09 -6.23
C GLU A 135 0.69 -4.43 -6.31
N LYS A 136 -0.10 -4.14 -5.26
CA LYS A 136 -1.56 -4.31 -5.31
C LYS A 136 -2.23 -3.38 -6.33
N VAL A 137 -1.78 -2.13 -6.45
CA VAL A 137 -2.26 -1.22 -7.51
C VAL A 137 -1.92 -1.77 -8.90
N LYS A 138 -0.67 -2.20 -9.13
CA LYS A 138 -0.26 -2.83 -10.40
C LYS A 138 -1.10 -4.06 -10.74
N ASN A 139 -1.44 -4.84 -9.72
CA ASN A 139 -2.19 -6.08 -9.86
C ASN A 139 -3.71 -5.88 -9.85
N PHE A 140 -4.21 -4.65 -9.90
CA PHE A 140 -5.64 -4.30 -9.89
C PHE A 140 -6.41 -4.86 -8.70
N GLN A 141 -5.72 -5.10 -7.58
CA GLN A 141 -6.32 -5.55 -6.32
C GLN A 141 -6.89 -4.40 -5.50
N VAL A 142 -6.48 -3.17 -5.80
CA VAL A 142 -7.04 -1.93 -5.27
C VAL A 142 -7.23 -0.91 -6.40
N ASP A 143 -8.21 -0.02 -6.26
CA ASP A 143 -8.58 0.98 -7.26
C ASP A 143 -7.66 2.19 -7.23
N LEU A 144 -7.31 2.61 -6.03
CA LEU A 144 -6.32 3.64 -5.73
C LEU A 144 -5.58 3.28 -4.46
N ALA A 145 -4.44 3.92 -4.25
CA ALA A 145 -3.77 3.79 -2.97
C ALA A 145 -3.21 5.14 -2.47
N LEU A 146 -3.09 5.25 -1.15
CA LEU A 146 -2.47 6.37 -0.45
C LEU A 146 -1.14 5.90 0.13
N VAL A 147 -0.04 6.52 -0.28
CA VAL A 147 1.31 6.05 0.05
C VAL A 147 2.23 7.19 0.45
N GLU A 148 3.25 6.84 1.23
CA GLU A 148 4.43 7.66 1.48
C GLU A 148 5.67 6.94 0.97
N GLY A 149 6.72 7.70 0.64
CA GLY A 149 7.98 7.16 0.13
C GLY A 149 8.09 7.24 -1.39
N THR A 150 9.07 6.55 -1.93
CA THR A 150 9.37 6.60 -3.37
C THR A 150 8.45 5.68 -4.16
N VAL A 151 7.77 6.26 -5.14
CA VAL A 151 6.86 5.53 -6.03
C VAL A 151 7.39 5.58 -7.46
N PRO A 152 7.44 4.44 -8.18
CA PRO A 152 7.85 4.42 -9.59
C PRO A 152 6.89 5.20 -10.48
N SER A 153 7.26 6.40 -10.93
CA SER A 153 6.42 7.30 -11.75
C SER A 153 6.06 6.74 -13.13
N SER A 154 6.80 5.75 -13.63
CA SER A 154 6.53 5.12 -14.93
C SER A 154 5.23 4.31 -14.96
N SER A 155 4.84 3.74 -13.83
CA SER A 155 3.70 2.81 -13.72
C SER A 155 2.42 3.45 -13.19
N PHE A 156 2.51 4.58 -12.50
CA PHE A 156 1.39 5.18 -11.79
C PHE A 156 1.10 6.62 -12.23
N VAL A 157 -0.17 7.01 -12.17
CA VAL A 157 -0.58 8.39 -11.99
C VAL A 157 -0.43 8.70 -10.50
N THR A 158 0.28 9.76 -10.17
CA THR A 158 0.55 10.16 -8.77
C THR A 158 0.34 11.65 -8.59
N ASP A 159 -0.22 12.04 -7.45
CA ASP A 159 -0.33 13.43 -7.04
C ASP A 159 -0.24 13.52 -5.51
N ASN A 160 0.38 14.59 -5.01
CA ASN A 160 0.56 14.81 -3.59
C ASN A 160 -0.69 15.43 -2.98
N PHE A 161 -1.04 15.02 -1.76
CA PHE A 161 -2.21 15.57 -1.07
C PHE A 161 -1.93 16.08 0.35
N TYR A 162 -0.86 15.63 1.00
CA TYR A 162 -0.56 16.04 2.38
C TYR A 162 0.95 16.06 2.64
N THR A 163 1.40 17.00 3.49
CA THR A 163 2.79 17.10 3.94
C THR A 163 2.90 16.60 5.37
N ASP A 164 3.51 15.44 5.56
CA ASP A 164 3.75 14.80 6.85
C ASP A 164 5.07 15.26 7.47
N LYS A 165 5.09 15.47 8.79
CA LYS A 165 6.26 15.87 9.56
C LYS A 165 6.95 14.65 10.16
N MET A 166 8.26 14.52 9.94
CA MET A 166 9.08 13.44 10.49
C MET A 166 9.86 13.93 11.70
N LYS A 167 9.94 13.13 12.75
CA LYS A 167 10.58 13.47 14.03
C LYS A 167 11.47 12.33 14.51
N VAL A 168 12.56 12.69 15.18
CA VAL A 168 13.35 11.73 15.96
C VAL A 168 12.62 11.53 17.29
N ALA A 169 12.08 10.33 17.49
CA ALA A 169 11.32 9.94 18.67
C ALA A 169 12.20 9.09 19.59
N VAL A 170 12.15 9.41 20.88
CA VAL A 170 12.91 8.77 21.96
C VAL A 170 12.00 8.44 23.14
N PRO A 171 12.39 7.54 24.06
CA PRO A 171 11.68 7.35 25.33
C PRO A 171 11.47 8.67 26.07
N TYR A 172 10.40 8.81 26.85
CA TYR A 172 10.03 10.09 27.47
C TYR A 172 11.15 10.74 28.29
N ASN A 173 11.86 9.98 29.11
CA ASN A 173 12.95 10.47 29.97
C ASN A 173 14.36 10.15 29.39
N HIS A 174 14.50 10.15 28.07
CA HIS A 174 15.77 9.81 27.43
C HIS A 174 16.83 10.89 27.68
N ASP A 175 18.08 10.47 27.92
CA ASP A 175 19.21 11.34 28.27
C ASP A 175 19.55 12.42 27.24
N LEU A 176 19.11 12.25 25.99
CA LEU A 176 19.31 13.20 24.90
C LEU A 176 18.24 14.30 24.87
N VAL A 177 17.18 14.19 25.65
CA VAL A 177 16.13 15.24 25.74
C VAL A 177 16.76 16.49 26.33
N ASN A 178 16.51 17.65 25.71
CA ASN A 178 17.05 18.96 26.09
C ASN A 178 18.60 19.12 25.92
N LYS A 179 19.26 18.21 25.21
CA LYS A 179 20.67 18.36 24.84
C LYS A 179 20.79 18.82 23.38
N LYS A 180 21.90 19.50 23.08
CA LYS A 180 22.29 19.74 21.69
C LYS A 180 22.78 18.40 21.11
N LEU A 181 22.09 17.89 20.11
CA LEU A 181 22.40 16.61 19.50
C LEU A 181 23.77 16.64 18.81
N SER A 182 24.59 15.63 19.07
CA SER A 182 25.80 15.35 18.31
C SER A 182 25.61 14.09 17.46
N ILE A 183 26.33 14.02 16.35
CA ILE A 183 26.37 12.82 15.48
C ILE A 183 26.84 11.60 16.29
N GLU A 184 27.84 11.78 17.15
CA GLU A 184 28.39 10.69 17.96
C GLU A 184 27.37 10.08 18.92
N GLU A 185 26.59 10.92 19.60
CA GLU A 185 25.50 10.47 20.49
C GLU A 185 24.45 9.69 19.73
N LEU A 186 24.04 10.14 18.54
CA LEU A 186 23.05 9.46 17.69
C LEU A 186 23.57 8.14 17.11
N GLN A 187 24.87 8.05 16.76
CA GLN A 187 25.48 6.81 16.26
C GLN A 187 25.51 5.69 17.31
N ASN A 188 25.62 6.06 18.58
CA ASN A 188 25.70 5.11 19.69
C ASN A 188 24.31 4.60 20.14
N GLN A 189 23.22 5.13 19.60
CA GLN A 189 21.87 4.66 19.91
C GLN A 189 21.53 3.39 19.15
N THR A 190 20.63 2.60 19.72
CA THR A 190 19.90 1.57 18.99
C THR A 190 18.78 2.22 18.20
N TRP A 191 18.79 2.06 16.87
CA TRP A 191 17.75 2.60 16.00
C TRP A 191 16.66 1.55 15.74
N ILE A 192 15.44 1.94 15.98
CA ILE A 192 14.26 1.10 15.67
C ILE A 192 13.77 1.49 14.28
N SER A 193 13.75 0.54 13.38
CA SER A 193 13.41 0.71 11.96
C SER A 193 12.21 -0.13 11.57
N ARG A 194 11.62 0.20 10.44
CA ARG A 194 10.65 -0.62 9.74
C ARG A 194 11.35 -1.62 8.81
N GLU A 195 10.58 -2.55 8.31
CA GLU A 195 10.99 -3.54 7.31
C GLU A 195 11.31 -2.90 5.95
N VAL A 196 11.98 -3.66 5.08
CA VAL A 196 12.24 -3.28 3.68
C VAL A 196 10.93 -3.09 2.93
N GLY A 197 10.84 -2.06 2.08
CA GLY A 197 9.62 -1.69 1.36
C GLY A 197 8.72 -0.70 2.10
N SER A 198 9.07 -0.33 3.34
CA SER A 198 8.38 0.73 4.08
C SER A 198 8.92 2.12 3.70
N GLY A 199 8.03 3.06 3.35
CA GLY A 199 8.40 4.45 3.14
C GLY A 199 8.98 5.11 4.40
N THR A 200 8.52 4.75 5.60
CA THR A 200 9.12 5.22 6.87
C THR A 200 10.57 4.78 7.01
N ARG A 201 10.92 3.55 6.60
CA ARG A 201 12.31 3.09 6.56
C ARG A 201 13.16 3.86 5.57
N GLU A 202 12.63 4.16 4.40
CA GLU A 202 13.36 4.97 3.39
C GLU A 202 13.75 6.34 3.96
N TYR A 203 12.81 7.00 4.65
CA TYR A 203 13.08 8.30 5.30
C TYR A 203 14.03 8.20 6.49
N LEU A 204 13.98 7.12 7.28
CA LEU A 204 15.00 6.86 8.30
C LEU A 204 16.40 6.72 7.66
N ASN A 205 16.53 5.92 6.62
CA ASN A 205 17.80 5.72 5.92
C ASN A 205 18.31 7.04 5.32
N LEU A 206 17.43 7.86 4.74
CA LEU A 206 17.76 9.19 4.23
C LEU A 206 18.24 10.11 5.37
N PHE A 207 17.53 10.12 6.49
CA PHE A 207 17.92 10.90 7.67
C PHE A 207 19.32 10.50 8.18
N LEU A 208 19.58 9.20 8.34
CA LEU A 208 20.86 8.68 8.80
C LEU A 208 21.99 9.07 7.82
N SER A 209 21.79 8.85 6.51
CA SER A 209 22.80 9.15 5.49
C SER A 209 23.08 10.65 5.35
N THR A 210 22.04 11.48 5.33
CA THR A 210 22.17 12.94 5.19
C THR A 210 22.91 13.57 6.39
N ASN A 211 22.76 12.98 7.57
CA ASN A 211 23.41 13.45 8.79
C ASN A 211 24.71 12.72 9.10
N ASN A 212 25.23 11.89 8.18
CA ASN A 212 26.45 11.07 8.36
C ASN A 212 26.40 10.19 9.63
N ILE A 213 25.21 9.68 9.98
CA ILE A 213 25.01 8.80 11.14
C ILE A 213 25.20 7.35 10.70
N ASN A 214 26.23 6.70 11.22
CA ASN A 214 26.48 5.27 11.07
C ASN A 214 25.86 4.51 12.25
N ALA A 215 24.58 4.16 12.16
CA ALA A 215 23.88 3.43 13.22
C ALA A 215 24.56 2.08 13.49
N LYS A 216 25.07 1.90 14.72
CA LYS A 216 25.76 0.65 15.13
C LYS A 216 24.79 -0.52 15.31
N ASN A 217 23.59 -0.22 15.81
CA ASN A 217 22.56 -1.22 16.10
C ASN A 217 21.23 -0.79 15.45
N ILE A 218 20.62 -1.68 14.68
CA ILE A 218 19.30 -1.46 14.08
C ILE A 218 18.43 -2.68 14.40
N ILE A 219 17.26 -2.42 14.99
CA ILE A 219 16.22 -3.43 15.22
C ILE A 219 15.05 -3.15 14.28
N VAL A 220 14.55 -4.19 13.61
CA VAL A 220 13.53 -4.06 12.56
C VAL A 220 12.18 -4.62 13.02
N PHE A 221 11.11 -3.85 12.85
CA PHE A 221 9.73 -4.24 13.09
C PHE A 221 8.85 -4.07 11.85
N GLY A 222 7.79 -4.87 11.75
CA GLY A 222 6.86 -4.89 10.61
C GLY A 222 5.71 -3.89 10.70
N SER A 223 5.61 -3.02 11.71
CA SER A 223 4.54 -2.02 11.83
C SER A 223 4.99 -0.76 12.57
N ASN A 224 4.33 0.38 12.30
CA ASN A 224 4.57 1.62 13.03
C ASN A 224 4.18 1.51 14.50
N TYR A 225 3.12 0.76 14.80
CA TYR A 225 2.72 0.48 16.17
C TYR A 225 3.84 -0.20 16.96
N SER A 226 4.43 -1.28 16.42
CA SER A 226 5.53 -2.00 17.09
C SER A 226 6.78 -1.12 17.25
N VAL A 227 7.12 -0.29 16.26
CA VAL A 227 8.22 0.68 16.36
C VAL A 227 7.97 1.65 17.50
N LYS A 228 6.78 2.23 17.59
CA LYS A 228 6.39 3.16 18.65
C LYS A 228 6.44 2.49 20.04
N GLU A 229 5.89 1.28 20.18
CA GLU A 229 5.93 0.54 21.44
C GLU A 229 7.37 0.16 21.85
N ALA A 230 8.24 -0.15 20.90
CA ALA A 230 9.66 -0.41 21.18
C ALA A 230 10.36 0.83 21.76
N VAL A 231 10.08 2.01 21.21
CA VAL A 231 10.60 3.30 21.76
C VAL A 231 10.05 3.55 23.16
N LYS A 232 8.74 3.41 23.40
CA LYS A 232 8.11 3.57 24.72
C LYS A 232 8.75 2.67 25.79
N ASN A 233 9.16 1.45 25.38
CA ASN A 233 9.78 0.47 26.28
C ASN A 233 11.32 0.57 26.34
N ASN A 234 11.90 1.70 25.97
CA ASN A 234 13.34 1.98 26.05
C ASN A 234 14.23 1.05 25.21
N LEU A 235 13.71 0.44 24.14
CA LEU A 235 14.50 -0.45 23.29
C LEU A 235 15.45 0.35 22.37
N GLY A 236 15.14 1.60 22.09
CA GLY A 236 15.94 2.48 21.26
C GLY A 236 15.18 3.72 20.81
N ILE A 237 15.70 4.38 19.78
CA ILE A 237 15.15 5.60 19.19
C ILE A 237 14.72 5.35 17.75
N THR A 238 13.87 6.23 17.18
CA THR A 238 13.41 6.07 15.80
C THR A 238 13.25 7.42 15.10
N PHE A 239 13.19 7.40 13.76
CA PHE A 239 12.78 8.54 12.94
C PHE A 239 11.42 8.19 12.30
N ILE A 240 10.37 8.88 12.71
CA ILE A 240 8.99 8.49 12.45
C ILE A 240 8.07 9.69 12.22
N SER A 241 6.91 9.47 11.60
CA SER A 241 5.86 10.46 11.42
C SER A 241 5.33 10.99 12.76
N SER A 242 5.11 12.30 12.84
CA SER A 242 4.47 12.93 13.99
C SER A 242 3.06 12.42 14.25
N LEU A 243 2.33 12.00 13.20
CA LEU A 243 0.99 11.40 13.32
C LEU A 243 1.00 10.12 14.16
N VAL A 244 2.03 9.30 14.00
CA VAL A 244 2.15 8.01 14.72
C VAL A 244 2.35 8.20 16.22
N ILE A 245 3.09 9.23 16.61
CA ILE A 245 3.51 9.45 18.01
C ILE A 245 2.68 10.51 18.75
N GLU A 246 1.74 11.16 18.08
CA GLU A 246 0.98 12.28 18.64
C GLU A 246 0.35 11.98 20.02
N ASN A 247 -0.36 10.86 20.13
CA ASN A 247 -0.98 10.45 21.39
C ASN A 247 0.05 10.10 22.46
N SER A 248 1.15 9.44 22.08
CA SER A 248 2.21 9.07 23.01
C SER A 248 2.99 10.28 23.51
N LEU A 249 3.10 11.34 22.71
CA LEU A 249 3.64 12.63 23.15
C LEU A 249 2.71 13.30 24.18
N LYS A 250 1.40 13.36 23.91
CA LYS A 250 0.40 13.91 24.83
C LYS A 250 0.38 13.17 26.17
N ASN A 251 0.56 11.85 26.14
CA ASN A 251 0.57 10.98 27.31
C ASN A 251 1.92 10.93 28.04
N LYS A 252 2.95 11.66 27.56
CA LYS A 252 4.31 11.65 28.11
C LYS A 252 4.95 10.25 28.14
N GLU A 253 4.72 9.47 27.09
CA GLU A 253 5.31 8.14 26.90
C GLU A 253 6.56 8.21 26.01
N ILE A 254 6.60 9.19 25.10
CA ILE A 254 7.65 9.45 24.13
C ILE A 254 8.00 10.95 24.19
N SER A 255 9.25 11.27 23.92
CA SER A 255 9.74 12.64 23.65
C SER A 255 10.27 12.73 22.22
N ILE A 256 10.38 13.93 21.71
CA ILE A 256 11.05 14.21 20.43
C ILE A 256 12.38 14.93 20.68
N LEU A 257 13.35 14.63 19.85
CA LEU A 257 14.61 15.40 19.83
C LEU A 257 14.48 16.51 18.80
N GLU A 258 14.90 17.72 19.19
CA GLU A 258 14.95 18.84 18.27
C GLU A 258 16.11 18.65 17.27
N THR A 259 15.78 18.71 15.99
CA THR A 259 16.74 18.59 14.90
C THR A 259 17.06 19.95 14.30
N SER A 260 18.23 20.10 13.68
CA SER A 260 18.70 21.38 13.09
C SER A 260 17.81 21.89 11.96
N GLN A 261 17.00 21.00 11.36
CA GLN A 261 16.08 21.32 10.28
C GLN A 261 14.76 20.54 10.44
N ASN A 262 13.71 21.05 9.82
CA ASN A 262 12.42 20.34 9.75
C ASN A 262 12.46 19.31 8.63
N TYR A 263 12.17 18.07 8.98
CA TYR A 263 12.05 16.98 8.02
C TYR A 263 10.58 16.74 7.69
N THR A 264 10.27 16.72 6.40
CA THR A 264 8.92 16.45 5.90
C THR A 264 8.97 15.41 4.80
N ARG A 265 7.84 14.75 4.57
CA ARG A 265 7.60 13.89 3.41
C ARG A 265 6.22 14.15 2.82
N GLN A 266 6.03 13.76 1.57
CA GLN A 266 4.73 13.89 0.92
C GLN A 266 3.95 12.59 1.06
N PHE A 267 2.65 12.71 1.34
CA PHE A 267 1.69 11.66 1.09
C PHE A 267 1.11 11.86 -0.30
N SER A 268 1.06 10.79 -1.07
CA SER A 268 0.57 10.80 -2.44
C SER A 268 -0.54 9.78 -2.61
N TYR A 269 -1.52 10.09 -3.45
CA TYR A 269 -2.35 9.02 -3.98
C TYR A 269 -1.76 8.52 -5.30
N ILE A 270 -1.95 7.23 -5.54
CA ILE A 270 -1.50 6.56 -6.76
C ILE A 270 -2.62 5.72 -7.36
N MET A 271 -2.65 5.68 -8.69
CA MET A 271 -3.53 4.83 -9.48
C MET A 271 -2.75 4.23 -10.65
N GLN A 272 -3.22 3.11 -11.17
CA GLN A 272 -2.62 2.51 -12.35
C GLN A 272 -2.72 3.46 -13.56
N LYS A 273 -1.60 3.67 -14.25
CA LYS A 273 -1.55 4.51 -15.45
C LYS A 273 -2.29 3.86 -16.62
N GLY A 274 -3.04 4.68 -17.38
CA GLY A 274 -3.78 4.22 -18.57
C GLY A 274 -5.12 3.53 -18.25
N ILE A 275 -5.58 3.57 -17.01
CA ILE A 275 -6.92 3.12 -16.61
C ILE A 275 -7.79 4.34 -16.35
N ILE A 276 -9.05 4.28 -16.78
CA ILE A 276 -10.06 5.27 -16.45
C ILE A 276 -10.56 4.97 -15.03
N PRO A 277 -10.41 5.92 -14.08
CA PRO A 277 -10.90 5.71 -12.72
C PRO A 277 -12.43 5.60 -12.69
N SER A 278 -12.96 4.73 -11.81
CA SER A 278 -14.39 4.66 -11.54
C SER A 278 -14.90 5.96 -10.91
N LYS A 279 -16.22 6.20 -10.98
CA LYS A 279 -16.86 7.37 -10.34
C LYS A 279 -16.58 7.38 -8.82
N GLY A 280 -16.61 6.23 -8.16
CA GLY A 280 -16.23 6.09 -6.74
C GLY A 280 -14.81 6.57 -6.45
N THR A 281 -13.85 6.21 -7.31
CA THR A 281 -12.45 6.67 -7.19
C THR A 281 -12.34 8.19 -7.38
N LEU A 282 -13.05 8.76 -8.36
CA LEU A 282 -13.00 10.19 -8.64
C LEU A 282 -13.56 11.02 -7.49
N VAL A 283 -14.73 10.66 -6.94
CA VAL A 283 -15.32 11.38 -5.79
C VAL A 283 -14.50 11.22 -4.53
N PHE A 284 -13.82 10.07 -4.35
CA PHE A 284 -12.89 9.87 -3.25
C PHE A 284 -11.73 10.87 -3.31
N ILE A 285 -11.08 10.99 -4.47
CA ILE A 285 -9.94 11.91 -4.66
C ILE A 285 -10.38 13.37 -4.49
N ASP A 286 -11.51 13.75 -5.06
CA ASP A 286 -12.03 15.11 -4.92
C ASP A 286 -12.33 15.47 -3.46
N MET A 287 -13.03 14.58 -2.75
CA MET A 287 -13.33 14.78 -1.34
C MET A 287 -12.07 14.76 -0.47
N LEU A 288 -11.06 13.91 -0.78
CA LEU A 288 -9.78 13.89 -0.08
C LEU A 288 -9.07 15.25 -0.21
N LYS A 289 -8.99 15.81 -1.42
CA LYS A 289 -8.38 17.11 -1.66
C LYS A 289 -9.10 18.23 -0.89
N ASN A 290 -10.42 18.20 -0.86
CA ASN A 290 -11.22 19.17 -0.11
C ASN A 290 -11.07 19.01 1.40
N TYR A 291 -11.03 17.77 1.91
CA TYR A 291 -10.81 17.47 3.31
C TYR A 291 -9.48 18.03 3.83
N ILE A 292 -8.40 17.87 3.03
CA ILE A 292 -7.08 18.39 3.40
C ILE A 292 -7.05 19.92 3.46
N LYS A 293 -7.70 20.61 2.52
CA LYS A 293 -7.79 22.08 2.58
C LYS A 293 -8.41 22.57 3.88
N ASN A 294 -9.43 21.86 4.38
CA ASN A 294 -10.14 22.23 5.60
C ASN A 294 -9.40 21.87 6.91
N ILE A 295 -8.40 20.98 6.87
CA ILE A 295 -7.57 20.64 8.04
C ILE A 295 -6.32 21.55 8.11
N GLY A 296 -5.89 22.11 6.98
CA GLY A 296 -4.69 22.94 6.88
C GLY A 296 -4.88 24.40 7.25
N ASP A 297 -6.14 24.83 7.41
CA ASP A 297 -6.54 26.12 7.97
C ASP A 297 -6.80 25.97 9.49
#